data_381054a61a0d50e6a2b86dbdf76c1b58
#
_entry.id   381054a61a0d50e6a2b86dbdf76c1b58
#
_cell.length_a   1.000
_cell.length_b   1.000
_cell.length_c   1.000
_cell.angle_alpha   90.00
_cell.angle_beta   90.00
_cell.angle_gamma   90.00
#
_symmetry.space_group_name_H-M   'P 1'
#
loop_
_entity.id
_entity.type
_entity.pdbx_description
1 polymer ?
#
loop_
_entity_poly.entity_id
_entity_poly.type
_entity_poly.pdbx_seq_one_letter_code
_entity_poly.pdbx_strand_id
1 'polypeptide(L)'
;MINEDRTNRVIAGLMSVACLASVAACGPGSSSNKANTETEAVSTDLGDTKYELKLWDGAGLKTFDDQLIEAFQKKYPNITIKATYDPDNTSQQNGPRIISAADTPDIARITDINSAVRGNHVVNLDAYADAYGWKLPDSQTQVYRVGSDGKIGSGSLYAVPDGVSMTGLYWNKKVAKELGITEAPATVEELEADMKKASDAGKLAMMMPAKEGGTSYIYQALLTNYEGRDTVQDWIIQKDGATFNTDGAVKAAQKIKDWQDAGYFSSDALALDGSTALSRFCNGEALFFPSGSW
;
A
#
# COMPACT_ATOMS: atom_id res chain seq x y z
N MET A 1 -53.00 -7.00 -57.19
CA MET A 1 -52.49 -6.71 -58.54
C MET A 1 -50.98 -6.66 -58.37
N ILE A 2 -50.28 -7.75 -58.56
CA ILE A 2 -49.69 -8.04 -59.90
C ILE A 2 -48.55 -7.04 -60.13
N ASN A 3 -47.29 -7.34 -60.29
CA ASN A 3 -46.50 -8.51 -60.72
C ASN A 3 -45.04 -8.01 -60.67
N GLU A 4 -44.14 -8.82 -60.31
CA GLU A 4 -43.13 -9.47 -61.19
C GLU A 4 -42.16 -8.46 -61.84
N ASP A 5 -40.86 -8.65 -61.91
CA ASP A 5 -40.03 -9.80 -62.30
C ASP A 5 -38.55 -9.44 -61.98
N ARG A 6 -37.81 -10.27 -61.44
CA ARG A 6 -36.91 -11.32 -61.98
C ARG A 6 -36.14 -10.89 -63.23
N THR A 7 -34.89 -10.85 -63.20
CA THR A 7 -33.93 -11.80 -63.72
C THR A 7 -32.59 -11.22 -64.15
N ASN A 8 -31.60 -11.91 -63.73
CA ASN A 8 -30.48 -12.48 -64.47
C ASN A 8 -29.13 -11.71 -64.51
N ARG A 9 -28.25 -12.35 -63.90
CA ARG A 9 -27.07 -13.17 -64.36
C ARG A 9 -25.92 -12.39 -64.97
N VAL A 10 -24.85 -12.52 -64.34
CA VAL A 10 -23.65 -13.36 -64.52
C VAL A 10 -22.59 -12.77 -65.46
N ILE A 11 -21.37 -12.83 -64.99
CA ILE A 11 -20.12 -13.19 -65.65
C ILE A 11 -18.99 -12.17 -65.51
N ALA A 12 -18.03 -12.61 -64.72
CA ALA A 12 -16.60 -12.65 -64.98
C ALA A 12 -15.89 -11.30 -65.16
N GLY A 13 -14.92 -11.07 -64.43
CA GLY A 13 -13.65 -11.71 -64.34
C GLY A 13 -12.54 -10.74 -64.16
N LEU A 14 -11.56 -11.17 -63.42
CA LEU A 14 -10.15 -10.89 -63.56
C LEU A 14 -9.55 -9.58 -63.06
N MET A 15 -8.78 -9.78 -61.97
CA MET A 15 -7.50 -9.19 -61.69
C MET A 15 -7.41 -7.66 -61.65
N SER A 16 -7.30 -7.17 -60.42
CA SER A 16 -6.39 -6.07 -60.14
C SER A 16 -5.84 -6.28 -58.71
N VAL A 17 -4.60 -6.71 -58.66
CA VAL A 17 -3.77 -6.63 -57.47
C VAL A 17 -3.56 -5.13 -57.19
N ALA A 18 -4.28 -4.61 -56.22
CA ALA A 18 -4.04 -3.27 -55.67
C ALA A 18 -3.46 -3.46 -54.29
N CYS A 19 -2.23 -3.02 -54.12
CA CYS A 19 -1.51 -2.88 -52.86
C CYS A 19 -2.35 -2.11 -51.85
N LEU A 20 -2.91 -2.81 -50.90
CA LEU A 20 -3.41 -2.22 -49.65
C LEU A 20 -2.18 -1.95 -48.76
N ALA A 21 -1.67 -0.75 -48.85
CA ALA A 21 -0.83 -0.20 -47.79
C ALA A 21 -1.71 -0.11 -46.53
N SER A 22 -1.58 -1.08 -45.65
CA SER A 22 -2.15 -1.03 -44.31
C SER A 22 -1.45 0.08 -43.53
N VAL A 23 -2.13 1.21 -43.41
CA VAL A 23 -1.79 2.23 -42.41
C VAL A 23 -2.11 1.57 -41.08
N ALA A 24 -1.07 1.06 -40.41
CA ALA A 24 -1.15 0.67 -39.01
C ALA A 24 -1.32 1.96 -38.22
N ALA A 25 -2.55 2.31 -37.87
CA ALA A 25 -2.83 3.27 -36.83
C ALA A 25 -2.42 2.62 -35.52
N CYS A 26 -1.26 3.01 -35.01
CA CYS A 26 -0.88 2.76 -33.62
C CYS A 26 -1.83 3.57 -32.72
N GLY A 27 -2.94 2.96 -32.30
CA GLY A 27 -3.74 3.43 -31.17
C GLY A 27 -3.17 2.78 -29.91
N PRO A 28 -3.02 3.48 -28.80
CA PRO A 28 -2.64 2.84 -27.53
C PRO A 28 -3.84 2.03 -27.02
N GLY A 29 -3.72 0.71 -27.00
CA GLY A 29 -4.71 -0.13 -26.35
C GLY A 29 -5.24 -1.30 -27.17
N SER A 30 -4.37 -2.18 -27.66
CA SER A 30 -4.73 -3.55 -28.04
C SER A 30 -3.46 -4.36 -28.31
N SER A 31 -2.71 -4.69 -27.29
CA SER A 31 -1.70 -5.75 -27.39
C SER A 31 -2.26 -7.00 -26.75
N SER A 32 -2.64 -7.95 -27.59
CA SER A 32 -2.78 -9.36 -27.24
C SER A 32 -1.52 -9.80 -26.51
N ASN A 33 -1.66 -10.21 -25.26
CA ASN A 33 -0.59 -10.76 -24.43
C ASN A 33 0.07 -11.98 -25.06
N LYS A 34 1.14 -11.76 -25.80
CA LYS A 34 2.26 -12.68 -25.80
C LYS A 34 3.24 -12.13 -24.78
N ALA A 35 3.56 -12.90 -23.77
CA ALA A 35 4.67 -12.62 -22.89
C ALA A 35 5.89 -12.33 -23.77
N ASN A 36 6.26 -11.06 -23.87
CA ASN A 36 7.45 -10.65 -24.58
C ASN A 36 8.61 -10.98 -23.65
N THR A 37 9.27 -12.10 -23.92
CA THR A 37 10.47 -12.55 -23.19
C THR A 37 11.75 -11.87 -23.68
N GLU A 38 11.66 -10.90 -24.57
CA GLU A 38 12.78 -10.02 -24.91
C GLU A 38 12.75 -8.82 -23.99
N THR A 39 13.59 -8.86 -22.98
CA THR A 39 13.88 -7.71 -22.11
C THR A 39 14.62 -6.69 -22.97
N GLU A 40 13.92 -5.67 -23.49
CA GLU A 40 14.62 -4.51 -24.06
C GLU A 40 15.59 -3.96 -23.02
N ALA A 41 16.83 -3.67 -23.46
CA ALA A 41 17.83 -3.09 -22.57
C ALA A 41 17.32 -1.74 -22.07
N VAL A 42 17.18 -1.62 -20.75
CA VAL A 42 16.74 -0.36 -20.13
C VAL A 42 17.82 0.71 -20.36
N SER A 43 17.45 1.81 -21.01
CA SER A 43 18.32 2.99 -21.10
C SER A 43 18.23 3.77 -19.80
N THR A 44 19.39 4.12 -19.24
CA THR A 44 19.50 5.06 -18.12
C THR A 44 19.72 6.49 -18.58
N ASP A 45 19.86 6.69 -19.90
CA ASP A 45 19.96 8.02 -20.52
C ASP A 45 18.57 8.47 -20.98
N LEU A 46 18.08 9.55 -20.38
CA LEU A 46 16.77 10.15 -20.70
C LEU A 46 16.84 11.05 -21.94
N GLY A 47 18.04 11.37 -22.45
CA GLY A 47 18.21 12.30 -23.55
C GLY A 47 17.61 13.69 -23.27
N ASP A 48 17.31 14.43 -24.37
CA ASP A 48 16.73 15.77 -24.29
C ASP A 48 15.21 15.80 -24.52
N THR A 49 14.56 14.65 -24.66
CA THR A 49 13.13 14.56 -24.90
C THR A 49 12.37 15.11 -23.70
N LYS A 50 11.36 15.94 -23.97
CA LYS A 50 10.48 16.46 -22.92
C LYS A 50 9.42 15.44 -22.58
N TYR A 51 9.29 15.15 -21.31
CA TYR A 51 8.26 14.26 -20.77
C TYR A 51 7.38 15.00 -19.75
N GLU A 52 6.10 14.71 -19.78
CA GLU A 52 5.17 15.09 -18.73
C GLU A 52 4.63 13.79 -18.09
N LEU A 53 4.89 13.61 -16.81
CA LEU A 53 4.46 12.45 -16.02
C LEU A 53 3.36 12.86 -15.05
N LYS A 54 2.37 11.99 -14.87
CA LYS A 54 1.31 12.15 -13.89
C LYS A 54 1.62 11.32 -12.66
N LEU A 55 1.60 11.95 -11.50
CA LEU A 55 1.71 11.28 -10.20
C LEU A 55 0.39 11.37 -9.47
N TRP A 56 -0.03 10.29 -8.83
CA TRP A 56 -1.21 10.25 -7.98
C TRP A 56 -0.88 9.64 -6.61
N ASP A 57 -1.25 10.36 -5.53
CA ASP A 57 -0.98 9.94 -4.16
C ASP A 57 -2.06 10.44 -3.18
N GLY A 58 -1.90 10.14 -1.91
CA GLY A 58 -2.68 10.67 -0.78
C GLY A 58 -2.17 12.03 -0.31
N ALA A 59 -3.09 12.87 0.14
CA ALA A 59 -2.80 14.24 0.55
C ALA A 59 -1.81 14.36 1.72
N GLY A 60 -1.71 13.34 2.56
CA GLY A 60 -0.75 13.31 3.69
C GLY A 60 0.71 13.29 3.25
N LEU A 61 1.02 12.83 2.02
CA LEU A 61 2.37 12.82 1.49
C LEU A 61 2.70 14.02 0.59
N LYS A 62 1.72 14.90 0.33
CA LYS A 62 1.91 16.03 -0.59
C LYS A 62 3.19 16.83 -0.34
N THR A 63 3.50 17.17 0.90
CA THR A 63 4.70 17.98 1.21
C THR A 63 5.99 17.22 0.89
N PHE A 64 6.01 15.91 1.13
CA PHE A 64 7.14 15.05 0.81
C PHE A 64 7.31 14.93 -0.71
N ASP A 65 6.23 14.64 -1.42
CA ASP A 65 6.25 14.50 -2.88
C ASP A 65 6.63 15.80 -3.57
N ASP A 66 6.10 16.94 -3.15
CA ASP A 66 6.45 18.24 -3.72
C ASP A 66 7.96 18.49 -3.64
N GLN A 67 8.62 18.12 -2.52
CA GLN A 67 10.08 18.25 -2.37
C GLN A 67 10.84 17.27 -3.27
N LEU A 68 10.37 16.04 -3.41
CA LEU A 68 10.97 15.06 -4.33
C LEU A 68 10.83 15.49 -5.78
N ILE A 69 9.64 15.98 -6.17
CA ILE A 69 9.36 16.48 -7.52
C ILE A 69 10.27 17.65 -7.85
N GLU A 70 10.40 18.63 -6.94
CA GLU A 70 11.29 19.78 -7.13
C GLU A 70 12.74 19.33 -7.32
N ALA A 71 13.24 18.45 -6.45
CA ALA A 71 14.60 17.93 -6.53
C ALA A 71 14.85 17.14 -7.83
N PHE A 72 13.86 16.33 -8.25
CA PHE A 72 13.93 15.53 -9.46
C PHE A 72 13.93 16.43 -10.71
N GLN A 73 13.02 17.38 -10.82
CA GLN A 73 12.92 18.30 -11.95
C GLN A 73 14.13 19.23 -12.05
N LYS A 74 14.74 19.59 -10.91
CA LYS A 74 16.02 20.33 -10.90
C LYS A 74 17.15 19.52 -11.53
N LYS A 75 17.17 18.21 -11.30
CA LYS A 75 18.17 17.28 -11.87
C LYS A 75 17.88 16.95 -13.34
N TYR A 76 16.58 16.85 -13.69
CA TYR A 76 16.10 16.47 -15.02
C TYR A 76 15.10 17.52 -15.55
N PRO A 77 15.61 18.68 -16.06
CA PRO A 77 14.76 19.83 -16.42
C PRO A 77 13.86 19.59 -17.65
N ASN A 78 14.10 18.52 -18.40
CA ASN A 78 13.26 18.07 -19.49
C ASN A 78 12.04 17.24 -19.05
N ILE A 79 11.93 16.93 -17.75
CA ILE A 79 10.80 16.16 -17.20
C ILE A 79 9.95 17.05 -16.31
N THR A 80 8.65 17.06 -16.56
CA THR A 80 7.65 17.71 -15.72
C THR A 80 6.79 16.66 -15.05
N ILE A 81 6.56 16.75 -13.72
CA ILE A 81 5.69 15.87 -12.99
C ILE A 81 4.47 16.67 -12.51
N LYS A 82 3.27 16.21 -12.89
CA LYS A 82 1.97 16.74 -12.42
C LYS A 82 1.40 15.81 -11.38
N ALA A 83 1.38 16.27 -10.14
CA ALA A 83 0.85 15.49 -9.02
C ALA A 83 -0.63 15.82 -8.75
N THR A 84 -1.40 14.80 -8.44
CA THR A 84 -2.79 14.87 -7.98
C THR A 84 -2.90 14.12 -6.66
N TYR A 85 -3.61 14.71 -5.69
CA TYR A 85 -3.71 14.17 -4.35
C TYR A 85 -5.17 13.98 -3.95
N ASP A 86 -5.50 12.78 -3.51
CA ASP A 86 -6.79 12.47 -2.88
C ASP A 86 -6.63 12.47 -1.34
N PRO A 87 -7.69 12.68 -0.55
CA PRO A 87 -7.65 12.40 0.89
C PRO A 87 -7.17 10.98 1.16
N ASP A 88 -6.30 10.77 2.18
CA ASP A 88 -5.57 9.51 2.37
C ASP A 88 -6.46 8.26 2.44
N ASN A 89 -7.58 8.32 3.16
CA ASN A 89 -8.55 7.23 3.22
C ASN A 89 -9.21 6.94 1.86
N THR A 90 -9.44 7.97 1.06
CA THR A 90 -10.01 7.88 -0.28
C THR A 90 -8.99 7.33 -1.27
N SER A 91 -7.72 7.76 -1.16
CA SER A 91 -6.64 7.29 -2.03
C SER A 91 -6.45 5.78 -1.90
N GLN A 92 -6.41 5.24 -0.70
CA GLN A 92 -6.30 3.80 -0.46
C GLN A 92 -7.45 2.99 -1.10
N GLN A 93 -8.68 3.52 -1.03
CA GLN A 93 -9.87 2.87 -1.60
C GLN A 93 -9.94 2.99 -3.12
N ASN A 94 -9.51 4.13 -3.66
CA ASN A 94 -9.58 4.43 -5.08
C ASN A 94 -8.44 3.84 -5.92
N GLY A 95 -7.33 3.46 -5.30
CA GLY A 95 -6.13 2.98 -5.99
C GLY A 95 -6.42 1.99 -7.13
N PRO A 96 -7.14 0.88 -6.89
CA PRO A 96 -7.43 -0.10 -7.94
C PRO A 96 -8.19 0.49 -9.13
N ARG A 97 -9.11 1.43 -8.88
CA ARG A 97 -9.88 2.11 -9.94
C ARG A 97 -9.02 3.10 -10.73
N ILE A 98 -8.15 3.84 -10.05
CA ILE A 98 -7.28 4.85 -10.67
C ILE A 98 -6.27 4.19 -11.60
N ILE A 99 -5.58 3.14 -11.15
CA ILE A 99 -4.56 2.46 -11.96
C ILE A 99 -5.13 1.63 -13.11
N SER A 100 -6.44 1.29 -13.07
CA SER A 100 -7.13 0.59 -14.16
C SER A 100 -7.87 1.51 -15.13
N ALA A 101 -7.87 2.82 -14.91
CA ALA A 101 -8.55 3.79 -15.76
C ALA A 101 -7.84 3.99 -17.10
N ALA A 102 -8.57 4.44 -18.13
CA ALA A 102 -7.99 4.76 -19.43
C ALA A 102 -6.98 5.93 -19.35
N ASP A 103 -7.19 6.86 -18.42
CA ASP A 103 -6.28 7.96 -18.12
C ASP A 103 -5.56 7.69 -16.78
N THR A 104 -4.80 6.60 -16.74
CA THR A 104 -4.04 6.18 -15.56
C THR A 104 -2.85 7.12 -15.31
N PRO A 105 -2.44 7.37 -14.06
CA PRO A 105 -1.17 8.03 -13.77
C PRO A 105 0.03 7.15 -14.17
N ASP A 106 1.16 7.79 -14.45
CA ASP A 106 2.44 7.11 -14.71
C ASP A 106 3.08 6.59 -13.42
N ILE A 107 2.82 7.28 -12.31
CA ILE A 107 3.31 6.95 -10.97
C ILE A 107 2.13 7.01 -10.01
N ALA A 108 1.93 5.96 -9.21
CA ALA A 108 0.87 5.93 -8.22
C ALA A 108 1.31 5.20 -6.95
N ARG A 109 0.93 5.74 -5.78
CA ARG A 109 1.02 4.98 -4.54
C ARG A 109 -0.17 4.04 -4.43
N ILE A 110 0.10 2.74 -4.34
CA ILE A 110 -0.91 1.68 -4.26
C ILE A 110 -0.67 0.78 -3.05
N THR A 111 -1.73 0.20 -2.52
CA THR A 111 -1.68 -0.69 -1.35
C THR A 111 -1.91 -2.16 -1.73
N ASP A 112 -2.56 -2.45 -2.84
CA ASP A 112 -2.84 -3.81 -3.32
C ASP A 112 -2.03 -4.12 -4.58
N ILE A 113 -0.77 -4.50 -4.38
CA ILE A 113 0.15 -4.86 -5.46
C ILE A 113 -0.32 -6.12 -6.21
N ASN A 114 -0.93 -7.09 -5.52
CA ASN A 114 -1.39 -8.32 -6.14
C ASN A 114 -2.45 -8.08 -7.22
N SER A 115 -3.45 -7.27 -6.89
CA SER A 115 -4.51 -6.93 -7.86
C SER A 115 -3.95 -6.12 -9.02
N ALA A 116 -3.01 -5.21 -8.77
CA ALA A 116 -2.35 -4.43 -9.80
C ALA A 116 -1.56 -5.30 -10.78
N VAL A 117 -0.80 -6.27 -10.28
CA VAL A 117 -0.04 -7.22 -11.12
C VAL A 117 -0.98 -8.13 -11.92
N ARG A 118 -1.98 -8.72 -11.28
CA ARG A 118 -2.97 -9.56 -11.99
C ARG A 118 -3.74 -8.81 -13.08
N GLY A 119 -3.98 -7.53 -12.87
CA GLY A 119 -4.62 -6.64 -13.84
C GLY A 119 -3.69 -6.13 -14.94
N ASN A 120 -2.38 -6.43 -14.89
CA ASN A 120 -1.34 -5.83 -15.76
C ASN A 120 -1.34 -4.30 -15.73
N HIS A 121 -1.56 -3.71 -14.54
CA HIS A 121 -1.61 -2.26 -14.35
C HIS A 121 -0.29 -1.68 -13.88
N VAL A 122 0.72 -2.51 -13.63
CA VAL A 122 2.05 -2.13 -13.15
C VAL A 122 3.15 -2.79 -13.95
N VAL A 123 4.30 -2.15 -14.02
CA VAL A 123 5.45 -2.59 -14.80
C VAL A 123 6.35 -3.48 -13.95
N ASN A 124 6.93 -4.52 -14.55
CA ASN A 124 8.02 -5.27 -13.96
C ASN A 124 9.27 -4.39 -13.86
N LEU A 125 9.80 -4.25 -12.66
CA LEU A 125 10.92 -3.34 -12.37
C LEU A 125 12.29 -4.03 -12.30
N ASP A 126 12.40 -5.36 -12.49
CA ASP A 126 13.67 -6.08 -12.32
C ASP A 126 14.76 -5.53 -13.25
N ALA A 127 14.46 -5.35 -14.55
CA ALA A 127 15.42 -4.81 -15.50
C ALA A 127 15.85 -3.37 -15.17
N TYR A 128 14.95 -2.57 -14.58
CA TYR A 128 15.25 -1.22 -14.14
C TYR A 128 16.12 -1.23 -12.88
N ALA A 129 15.78 -2.10 -11.91
CA ALA A 129 16.57 -2.26 -10.70
C ALA A 129 18.02 -2.61 -11.01
N ASP A 130 18.24 -3.52 -11.98
CA ASP A 130 19.56 -3.92 -12.45
C ASP A 130 20.29 -2.76 -13.16
N ALA A 131 19.62 -2.12 -14.12
CA ALA A 131 20.21 -1.03 -14.91
C ALA A 131 20.61 0.19 -14.06
N TYR A 132 19.81 0.53 -13.07
CA TYR A 132 20.07 1.64 -12.14
C TYR A 132 20.88 1.21 -10.90
N GLY A 133 21.18 -0.08 -10.74
CA GLY A 133 21.96 -0.60 -9.62
C GLY A 133 21.29 -0.38 -8.26
N TRP A 134 19.96 -0.54 -8.18
CA TRP A 134 19.23 -0.34 -6.94
C TRP A 134 19.68 -1.35 -5.88
N LYS A 135 19.92 -0.86 -4.67
CA LYS A 135 20.32 -1.67 -3.52
C LYS A 135 19.26 -1.57 -2.43
N LEU A 136 18.11 -2.12 -2.73
CA LEU A 136 16.98 -2.13 -1.81
C LEU A 136 17.03 -3.41 -0.95
N PRO A 137 16.96 -3.31 0.39
CA PRO A 137 16.94 -4.49 1.27
C PRO A 137 15.72 -5.36 0.99
N ASP A 138 15.87 -6.68 1.05
CA ASP A 138 14.77 -7.63 0.87
C ASP A 138 13.62 -7.37 1.85
N SER A 139 13.94 -6.99 3.09
CA SER A 139 12.93 -6.61 4.10
C SER A 139 12.02 -5.44 3.69
N GLN A 140 12.44 -4.62 2.73
CA GLN A 140 11.67 -3.51 2.21
C GLN A 140 10.99 -3.81 0.88
N THR A 141 11.47 -4.80 0.12
CA THR A 141 10.99 -5.10 -1.23
C THR A 141 10.19 -6.39 -1.33
N GLN A 142 10.34 -7.29 -0.38
CA GLN A 142 9.69 -8.60 -0.42
C GLN A 142 8.18 -8.53 -0.64
N VAL A 143 7.49 -7.58 0.02
CA VAL A 143 6.03 -7.39 -0.13
C VAL A 143 5.62 -6.82 -1.49
N TYR A 144 6.57 -6.32 -2.28
CA TYR A 144 6.35 -5.78 -3.62
C TYR A 144 6.80 -6.72 -4.72
N ARG A 145 7.30 -7.90 -4.35
CA ARG A 145 7.60 -8.98 -5.28
C ARG A 145 6.41 -9.88 -5.43
N VAL A 146 6.06 -10.21 -6.67
CA VAL A 146 4.93 -11.08 -6.98
C VAL A 146 5.40 -12.20 -7.90
N GLY A 147 5.09 -13.42 -7.51
CA GLY A 147 5.40 -14.62 -8.27
C GLY A 147 4.45 -14.84 -9.44
N SER A 148 4.80 -15.77 -10.34
CA SER A 148 3.94 -16.17 -11.45
C SER A 148 2.62 -16.82 -11.00
N ASP A 149 2.55 -17.27 -9.75
CA ASP A 149 1.34 -17.78 -9.08
C ASP A 149 0.47 -16.65 -8.47
N GLY A 150 0.90 -15.40 -8.58
CA GLY A 150 0.21 -14.23 -8.05
C GLY A 150 0.38 -14.02 -6.56
N LYS A 151 1.30 -14.74 -5.89
CA LYS A 151 1.60 -14.54 -4.46
C LYS A 151 2.68 -13.50 -4.26
N ILE A 152 2.58 -12.74 -3.18
CA ILE A 152 3.63 -11.82 -2.75
C ILE A 152 4.76 -12.57 -2.03
N GLY A 153 5.92 -11.93 -1.91
CA GLY A 153 7.06 -12.44 -1.14
C GLY A 153 8.19 -13.02 -1.98
N SER A 154 7.94 -13.30 -3.25
CA SER A 154 8.94 -13.81 -4.19
C SER A 154 8.61 -13.41 -5.63
N GLY A 155 9.49 -13.72 -6.58
CA GLY A 155 9.29 -13.38 -7.98
C GLY A 155 9.77 -11.98 -8.34
N SER A 156 9.13 -11.35 -9.32
CA SER A 156 9.55 -10.07 -9.88
C SER A 156 9.10 -8.89 -9.02
N LEU A 157 9.89 -7.83 -9.05
CA LEU A 157 9.61 -6.56 -8.36
C LEU A 157 8.66 -5.70 -9.20
N TYR A 158 7.58 -5.19 -8.59
CA TYR A 158 6.58 -4.37 -9.28
C TYR A 158 6.33 -3.01 -8.62
N ALA A 159 6.88 -2.78 -7.44
CA ALA A 159 6.84 -1.48 -6.79
C ALA A 159 8.09 -1.28 -5.93
N VAL A 160 8.35 -0.05 -5.57
CA VAL A 160 9.43 0.32 -4.64
C VAL A 160 8.84 1.13 -3.49
N PRO A 161 9.40 1.02 -2.28
CA PRO A 161 8.97 1.86 -1.16
C PRO A 161 9.41 3.31 -1.38
N ASP A 162 8.54 4.24 -1.07
CA ASP A 162 8.83 5.68 -0.95
C ASP A 162 9.39 6.03 0.43
N GLY A 163 9.11 5.19 1.42
CA GLY A 163 9.56 5.35 2.80
C GLY A 163 9.28 4.11 3.64
N VAL A 164 9.65 4.16 4.90
CA VAL A 164 9.40 3.12 5.89
C VAL A 164 8.73 3.73 7.11
N SER A 165 7.55 3.20 7.44
CA SER A 165 6.86 3.53 8.69
C SER A 165 6.89 2.33 9.63
N MET A 166 6.98 2.61 10.92
CA MET A 166 6.92 1.59 11.97
C MET A 166 5.76 1.86 12.89
N THR A 167 4.99 0.83 13.19
CA THR A 167 4.01 0.88 14.28
C THR A 167 4.66 0.57 15.61
N GLY A 168 4.16 1.16 16.68
CA GLY A 168 4.69 0.95 18.02
C GLY A 168 3.71 1.40 19.09
N LEU A 169 4.12 1.17 20.32
CA LEU A 169 3.42 1.65 21.51
C LEU A 169 4.18 2.86 22.06
N TYR A 170 3.57 4.02 21.95
CA TYR A 170 4.09 5.25 22.56
C TYR A 170 3.64 5.33 24.02
N TRP A 171 4.49 5.86 24.90
CA TRP A 171 4.13 6.11 26.28
C TRP A 171 4.37 7.57 26.65
N ASN A 172 3.46 8.12 27.47
CA ASN A 172 3.55 9.50 27.91
C ASN A 172 4.46 9.59 29.14
N LYS A 173 5.68 10.09 28.94
CA LYS A 173 6.69 10.18 30.00
C LYS A 173 6.25 11.04 31.19
N LYS A 174 5.39 12.05 30.98
CA LYS A 174 4.85 12.88 32.05
C LYS A 174 3.89 12.08 32.93
N VAL A 175 2.93 11.38 32.30
CA VAL A 175 1.96 10.51 32.98
C VAL A 175 2.70 9.37 33.70
N ALA A 176 3.65 8.73 33.02
CA ALA A 176 4.46 7.66 33.60
C ALA A 176 5.20 8.13 34.89
N LYS A 177 5.80 9.33 34.86
CA LYS A 177 6.47 9.91 36.01
C LYS A 177 5.50 10.17 37.17
N GLU A 178 4.30 10.68 36.90
CA GLU A 178 3.25 10.90 37.90
C GLU A 178 2.84 9.57 38.57
N LEU A 179 2.89 8.47 37.83
CA LEU A 179 2.56 7.10 38.28
C LEU A 179 3.78 6.37 38.90
N GLY A 180 4.95 6.98 38.91
CA GLY A 180 6.18 6.31 39.37
C GLY A 180 6.66 5.19 38.46
N ILE A 181 6.34 5.26 37.16
CA ILE A 181 6.84 4.35 36.11
C ILE A 181 8.09 4.99 35.53
N THR A 182 9.24 4.31 35.63
CA THR A 182 10.55 4.85 35.23
C THR A 182 11.06 4.26 33.91
N GLU A 183 10.57 3.09 33.53
CA GLU A 183 11.00 2.37 32.33
C GLU A 183 9.79 1.95 31.49
N ALA A 184 9.99 1.81 30.18
CA ALA A 184 8.97 1.29 29.29
C ALA A 184 8.77 -0.21 29.53
N PRO A 185 7.55 -0.75 29.47
CA PRO A 185 7.30 -2.17 29.64
C PRO A 185 8.00 -2.99 28.55
N ALA A 186 8.70 -4.05 28.92
CA ALA A 186 9.38 -4.96 27.99
C ALA A 186 8.54 -6.21 27.69
N THR A 187 7.52 -6.50 28.48
CA THR A 187 6.62 -7.65 28.33
C THR A 187 5.15 -7.24 28.37
N VAL A 188 4.27 -8.13 27.95
CA VAL A 188 2.82 -7.91 28.01
C VAL A 188 2.37 -7.80 29.48
N GLU A 189 2.95 -8.58 30.38
CA GLU A 189 2.65 -8.59 31.80
C GLU A 189 3.05 -7.24 32.46
N GLU A 190 4.20 -6.71 32.10
CA GLU A 190 4.64 -5.36 32.57
C GLU A 190 3.74 -4.27 32.02
N LEU A 191 3.34 -4.37 30.73
CA LEU A 191 2.38 -3.46 30.13
C LEU A 191 1.04 -3.48 30.88
N GLU A 192 0.53 -4.66 31.20
CA GLU A 192 -0.72 -4.83 31.97
C GLU A 192 -0.61 -4.27 33.41
N ALA A 193 0.53 -4.47 34.05
CA ALA A 193 0.79 -3.90 35.37
C ALA A 193 0.78 -2.37 35.34
N ASP A 194 1.39 -1.77 34.33
CA ASP A 194 1.40 -0.31 34.15
C ASP A 194 0.02 0.23 33.76
N MET A 195 -0.72 -0.46 32.90
CA MET A 195 -2.11 -0.09 32.57
C MET A 195 -3.01 -0.15 33.80
N LYS A 196 -2.86 -1.20 34.62
CA LYS A 196 -3.61 -1.31 35.88
C LYS A 196 -3.25 -0.15 36.83
N LYS A 197 -1.96 0.20 36.97
CA LYS A 197 -1.50 1.31 37.79
C LYS A 197 -2.10 2.65 37.33
N ALA A 198 -2.19 2.87 36.02
CA ALA A 198 -2.84 4.05 35.45
C ALA A 198 -4.34 4.07 35.79
N SER A 199 -5.03 2.94 35.60
CA SER A 199 -6.46 2.80 35.89
C SER A 199 -6.76 3.01 37.37
N ASP A 200 -6.00 2.40 38.28
CA ASP A 200 -6.13 2.55 39.74
C ASP A 200 -5.93 4.02 40.19
N ALA A 201 -5.14 4.79 39.47
CA ALA A 201 -4.92 6.22 39.67
C ALA A 201 -5.95 7.12 38.99
N GLY A 202 -6.97 6.57 38.37
CA GLY A 202 -7.99 7.30 37.64
C GLY A 202 -7.52 7.93 36.31
N LYS A 203 -6.41 7.42 35.75
CA LYS A 203 -5.87 7.82 34.46
C LYS A 203 -6.30 6.84 33.39
N LEU A 204 -6.48 7.32 32.15
CA LEU A 204 -6.70 6.42 31.01
C LEU A 204 -5.42 5.62 30.75
N ALA A 205 -5.54 4.30 30.72
CA ALA A 205 -4.40 3.42 30.50
C ALA A 205 -3.90 3.50 29.07
N MET A 206 -4.81 3.39 28.06
CA MET A 206 -4.43 3.39 26.66
C MET A 206 -5.42 4.21 25.82
N MET A 207 -4.91 5.17 25.07
CA MET A 207 -5.65 5.94 24.08
C MET A 207 -5.80 5.10 22.81
N MET A 208 -7.01 4.65 22.49
CA MET A 208 -7.25 3.72 21.39
C MET A 208 -8.04 4.38 20.25
N PRO A 209 -7.40 4.72 19.12
CA PRO A 209 -8.08 5.31 17.95
C PRO A 209 -8.73 4.21 17.09
N ALA A 210 -9.79 3.58 17.58
CA ALA A 210 -10.37 2.40 16.95
C ALA A 210 -11.20 2.71 15.69
N LYS A 211 -11.65 3.96 15.51
CA LYS A 211 -12.42 4.37 14.32
C LYS A 211 -11.66 4.13 13.01
N GLU A 212 -10.34 4.31 13.02
CA GLU A 212 -9.46 4.19 11.85
C GLU A 212 -8.55 2.95 11.93
N GLY A 213 -8.95 1.95 12.70
CA GLY A 213 -8.23 0.68 12.79
C GLY A 213 -7.02 0.68 13.70
N GLY A 214 -6.85 1.66 14.60
CA GLY A 214 -5.74 1.71 15.56
C GLY A 214 -5.62 0.47 16.45
N THR A 215 -6.71 -0.26 16.65
CA THR A 215 -6.72 -1.55 17.34
C THR A 215 -5.81 -2.58 16.65
N SER A 216 -5.64 -2.49 15.32
CA SER A 216 -4.81 -3.43 14.57
C SER A 216 -3.34 -3.36 14.96
N TYR A 217 -2.83 -2.22 15.39
CA TYR A 217 -1.42 -2.06 15.79
C TYR A 217 -1.10 -2.87 17.04
N ILE A 218 -1.97 -2.79 18.05
CA ILE A 218 -1.85 -3.59 19.26
C ILE A 218 -2.11 -5.08 18.98
N TYR A 219 -3.09 -5.37 18.13
CA TYR A 219 -3.38 -6.74 17.75
C TYR A 219 -2.18 -7.43 17.09
N GLN A 220 -1.54 -6.75 16.14
CA GLN A 220 -0.34 -7.27 15.47
C GLN A 220 0.83 -7.47 16.41
N ALA A 221 1.04 -6.55 17.37
CA ALA A 221 2.07 -6.71 18.39
C ALA A 221 1.82 -7.93 19.28
N LEU A 222 0.58 -8.12 19.74
CA LEU A 222 0.19 -9.29 20.54
C LEU A 222 0.29 -10.59 19.73
N LEU A 223 -0.18 -10.58 18.47
CA LEU A 223 -0.08 -11.73 17.58
C LEU A 223 1.39 -12.14 17.38
N THR A 224 2.25 -11.17 17.12
CA THR A 224 3.70 -11.43 16.98
C THR A 224 4.31 -11.97 18.26
N ASN A 225 3.86 -11.50 19.42
CA ASN A 225 4.31 -12.00 20.72
C ASN A 225 3.89 -13.47 20.97
N TYR A 226 2.70 -13.86 20.53
CA TYR A 226 2.17 -15.21 20.76
C TYR A 226 2.60 -16.22 19.71
N GLU A 227 2.73 -15.84 18.45
CA GLU A 227 3.01 -16.75 17.32
C GLU A 227 4.46 -16.67 16.85
N GLY A 228 5.19 -15.64 17.22
CA GLY A 228 6.52 -15.34 16.70
C GLY A 228 6.50 -14.61 15.37
N ARG A 229 7.59 -13.88 15.11
CA ARG A 229 7.74 -13.02 13.94
C ARG A 229 7.63 -13.78 12.62
N ASP A 230 8.27 -14.94 12.54
CA ASP A 230 8.36 -15.69 11.27
C ASP A 230 6.99 -16.24 10.84
N THR A 231 6.17 -16.71 11.79
CA THR A 231 4.79 -17.16 11.52
C THR A 231 3.93 -16.02 10.99
N VAL A 232 4.03 -14.84 11.59
CA VAL A 232 3.28 -13.66 11.14
C VAL A 232 3.77 -13.19 9.78
N GLN A 233 5.08 -13.19 9.53
CA GLN A 233 5.67 -12.84 8.24
C GLN A 233 5.23 -13.82 7.14
N ASP A 234 5.28 -15.12 7.39
CA ASP A 234 4.85 -16.17 6.45
C ASP A 234 3.38 -15.97 6.03
N TRP A 235 2.52 -15.57 6.97
CA TRP A 235 1.14 -15.21 6.68
C TRP A 235 1.01 -13.93 5.84
N ILE A 236 1.77 -12.87 6.16
CA ILE A 236 1.76 -11.60 5.42
C ILE A 236 2.15 -11.81 3.96
N ILE A 237 3.20 -12.62 3.70
CA ILE A 237 3.67 -12.92 2.34
C ILE A 237 2.90 -14.05 1.67
N GLN A 238 1.81 -14.53 2.28
CA GLN A 238 0.92 -15.57 1.72
C GLN A 238 1.66 -16.88 1.41
N LYS A 239 2.64 -17.26 2.22
CA LYS A 239 3.39 -18.51 2.07
C LYS A 239 2.48 -19.72 2.16
N ASP A 240 2.79 -20.75 1.36
CA ASP A 240 1.98 -21.97 1.35
C ASP A 240 1.90 -22.62 2.73
N GLY A 241 0.66 -22.92 3.15
CA GLY A 241 0.38 -23.49 4.47
C GLY A 241 0.29 -22.46 5.61
N ALA A 242 0.65 -21.20 5.39
CA ALA A 242 0.44 -20.16 6.39
C ALA A 242 -1.06 -19.88 6.60
N THR A 243 -1.44 -19.70 7.85
CA THR A 243 -2.84 -19.42 8.23
C THR A 243 -2.90 -18.36 9.31
N PHE A 244 -3.97 -17.57 9.28
CA PHE A 244 -4.32 -16.63 10.35
C PHE A 244 -5.15 -17.29 11.45
N ASN A 245 -5.74 -18.46 11.19
CA ASN A 245 -6.56 -19.17 12.16
C ASN A 245 -5.67 -19.98 13.11
N THR A 246 -5.11 -19.30 14.10
CA THR A 246 -4.18 -19.86 15.09
C THR A 246 -4.66 -19.58 16.51
N ASP A 247 -4.16 -20.34 17.47
CA ASP A 247 -4.45 -20.10 18.89
C ASP A 247 -3.94 -18.76 19.36
N GLY A 248 -2.77 -18.30 18.84
CA GLY A 248 -2.22 -16.99 19.16
C GLY A 248 -3.06 -15.85 18.63
N ALA A 249 -3.68 -16.00 17.44
CA ALA A 249 -4.62 -15.02 16.90
C ALA A 249 -5.85 -14.85 17.80
N VAL A 250 -6.40 -15.97 18.30
CA VAL A 250 -7.52 -15.96 19.25
C VAL A 250 -7.10 -15.32 20.56
N LYS A 251 -5.92 -15.70 21.10
CA LYS A 251 -5.38 -15.10 22.35
C LYS A 251 -5.17 -13.59 22.23
N ALA A 252 -4.65 -13.11 21.10
CA ALA A 252 -4.45 -11.68 20.85
C ALA A 252 -5.79 -10.91 20.88
N ALA A 253 -6.81 -11.43 20.21
CA ALA A 253 -8.14 -10.84 20.22
C ALA A 253 -8.79 -10.86 21.62
N GLN A 254 -8.69 -11.98 22.33
CA GLN A 254 -9.20 -12.11 23.69
C GLN A 254 -8.51 -11.12 24.64
N LYS A 255 -7.20 -10.95 24.52
CA LYS A 255 -6.43 -10.00 25.35
C LYS A 255 -6.92 -8.56 25.18
N ILE A 256 -7.19 -8.12 23.95
CA ILE A 256 -7.75 -6.80 23.68
C ILE A 256 -9.15 -6.67 24.30
N LYS A 257 -9.97 -7.71 24.19
CA LYS A 257 -11.29 -7.72 24.83
C LYS A 257 -11.17 -7.61 26.35
N ASP A 258 -10.26 -8.37 26.97
CA ASP A 258 -10.02 -8.32 28.40
C ASP A 258 -9.60 -6.91 28.86
N TRP A 259 -8.76 -6.22 28.09
CA TRP A 259 -8.36 -4.85 28.38
C TRP A 259 -9.51 -3.84 28.23
N GLN A 260 -10.40 -4.07 27.26
CA GLN A 260 -11.61 -3.27 27.12
C GLN A 260 -12.57 -3.49 28.30
N ASP A 261 -12.78 -4.73 28.70
CA ASP A 261 -13.64 -5.09 29.86
C ASP A 261 -13.06 -4.54 31.17
N ALA A 262 -11.73 -4.44 31.29
CA ALA A 262 -11.05 -3.80 32.41
C ALA A 262 -11.11 -2.25 32.40
N GLY A 263 -11.70 -1.65 31.35
CA GLY A 263 -11.82 -0.20 31.23
C GLY A 263 -10.51 0.51 30.88
N TYR A 264 -9.55 -0.16 30.27
CA TYR A 264 -8.26 0.42 29.92
C TYR A 264 -8.33 1.34 28.69
N PHE A 265 -9.39 1.25 27.89
CA PHE A 265 -9.64 2.14 26.74
C PHE A 265 -10.69 3.20 27.09
N SER A 266 -10.65 4.35 26.39
CA SER A 266 -11.68 5.36 26.54
C SER A 266 -13.04 4.85 26.04
N SER A 267 -14.12 5.31 26.69
CA SER A 267 -15.51 4.92 26.30
C SER A 267 -15.89 5.32 24.87
N ASP A 268 -15.19 6.30 24.31
CA ASP A 268 -15.37 6.80 22.94
C ASP A 268 -14.38 6.21 21.93
N ALA A 269 -13.60 5.19 22.29
CA ALA A 269 -12.56 4.60 21.45
C ALA A 269 -13.04 4.25 20.03
N LEU A 270 -14.25 3.72 19.87
CA LEU A 270 -14.83 3.37 18.56
C LEU A 270 -15.14 4.58 17.66
N ALA A 271 -15.31 5.76 18.26
CA ALA A 271 -15.56 7.00 17.53
C ALA A 271 -14.31 7.87 17.37
N LEU A 272 -13.21 7.49 18.06
CA LEU A 272 -11.98 8.27 18.13
C LEU A 272 -11.12 8.03 16.91
N ASP A 273 -10.82 9.12 16.17
CA ASP A 273 -9.86 9.13 15.07
C ASP A 273 -8.42 9.34 15.57
N GLY A 274 -7.43 9.04 14.68
CA GLY A 274 -6.02 9.10 15.01
C GLY A 274 -5.53 10.50 15.41
N SER A 275 -5.99 11.54 14.72
CA SER A 275 -5.57 12.92 14.98
C SER A 275 -6.07 13.43 16.33
N THR A 276 -7.33 13.17 16.65
CA THR A 276 -7.92 13.50 17.95
C THR A 276 -7.25 12.71 19.07
N ALA A 277 -7.01 11.40 18.86
CA ALA A 277 -6.32 10.54 19.81
C ALA A 277 -4.89 11.04 20.10
N LEU A 278 -4.13 11.41 19.06
CA LEU A 278 -2.78 11.96 19.21
C LEU A 278 -2.80 13.25 20.02
N SER A 279 -3.72 14.17 19.73
CA SER A 279 -3.85 15.44 20.46
C SER A 279 -4.14 15.20 21.96
N ARG A 280 -5.08 14.32 22.27
CA ARG A 280 -5.43 13.96 23.65
C ARG A 280 -4.29 13.26 24.38
N PHE A 281 -3.57 12.35 23.70
CA PHE A 281 -2.38 11.70 24.24
C PHE A 281 -1.26 12.71 24.54
N CYS A 282 -0.98 13.64 23.62
CA CYS A 282 0.00 14.70 23.84
C CYS A 282 -0.37 15.61 25.01
N ASN A 283 -1.65 15.83 25.28
CA ASN A 283 -2.15 16.55 26.43
C ASN A 283 -2.04 15.76 27.76
N GLY A 284 -1.62 14.50 27.71
CA GLY A 284 -1.40 13.67 28.91
C GLY A 284 -2.67 13.00 29.43
N GLU A 285 -3.66 12.77 28.59
CA GLU A 285 -4.90 12.09 28.99
C GLU A 285 -4.71 10.58 29.20
N ALA A 286 -3.70 9.97 28.55
CA ALA A 286 -3.44 8.54 28.65
C ALA A 286 -1.97 8.23 28.88
N LEU A 287 -1.70 7.05 29.45
CA LEU A 287 -0.33 6.55 29.64
C LEU A 287 0.25 6.01 28.33
N PHE A 288 -0.52 5.21 27.57
CA PHE A 288 -0.08 4.57 26.34
C PHE A 288 -0.92 5.00 25.12
N PHE A 289 -0.29 4.92 23.94
CA PHE A 289 -0.93 5.21 22.66
C PHE A 289 -0.32 4.33 21.55
N PRO A 290 -1.07 3.37 20.99
CA PRO A 290 -0.63 2.60 19.84
C PRO A 290 -0.76 3.46 18.58
N SER A 291 0.34 3.68 17.87
CA SER A 291 0.38 4.50 16.67
C SER A 291 1.59 4.14 15.80
N GLY A 292 1.89 4.96 14.80
CA GLY A 292 3.03 4.80 13.92
C GLY A 292 3.94 6.02 13.88
N SER A 293 5.04 5.85 13.16
CA SER A 293 6.09 6.87 13.02
C SER A 293 5.78 7.96 11.98
N TRP A 294 4.59 7.93 11.41
CA TRP A 294 4.09 8.95 10.47
C TRP A 294 3.70 10.24 11.15
#